data_0857b7ec6be2ccd146d3193b84e3e258
#
_entry.id   0857b7ec6be2ccd146d3193b84e3e258
#
_cell.length_a   1.000
_cell.length_b   1.000
_cell.length_c   1.000
_cell.angle_alpha   90.00
_cell.angle_beta   90.00
_cell.angle_gamma   90.00
#
_symmetry.space_group_name_H-M   'P 1'
#
loop_
_entity.id
_entity.type
_entity.pdbx_description
1 polymer ?
#
loop_
_entity_poly.entity_id
_entity_poly.type
_entity_poly.pdbx_seq_one_letter_code
_entity_poly.pdbx_strand_id
1 'polypeptide(L)'
;FTPVVGISYTPRQYYWMDGYRKEYLYSYYPTISVEFARAIPGVGKSSGDYGRIEADIHQSIALGLSRKLNYHISGGIYLNPKSIYFADFRYFSRRQFPESWGDEFGGVFNQLRSFWFNASDKYVQGHIMYESPFILSQLFKKKTSKYILSERFYFSQLWTPVLPSYTEVGYGFGNHIFNVAAFAGFDRWKYQNIGLKFAFELF
;
A
#
# COMPACT_ATOMS: atom_id res chain seq x y z
N PHE A 1 -9.83 -12.76 21.16
CA PHE A 1 -8.60 -12.14 21.69
C PHE A 1 -7.43 -12.52 20.79
N THR A 2 -6.82 -11.51 20.15
CA THR A 2 -5.73 -11.73 19.19
C THR A 2 -4.58 -10.78 19.56
N PRO A 3 -3.63 -11.19 20.41
CA PRO A 3 -2.41 -10.42 20.63
C PRO A 3 -1.59 -10.33 19.33
N VAL A 4 -1.00 -9.16 19.13
CA VAL A 4 -0.16 -8.85 17.97
C VAL A 4 1.16 -8.33 18.49
N VAL A 5 2.25 -8.84 17.94
CA VAL A 5 3.62 -8.39 18.21
C VAL A 5 4.29 -8.06 16.89
N GLY A 6 4.81 -6.85 16.77
CA GLY A 6 5.48 -6.40 15.54
C GLY A 6 6.82 -5.76 15.86
N ILE A 7 7.75 -5.91 14.93
CA ILE A 7 9.07 -5.27 14.93
C ILE A 7 9.23 -4.55 13.60
N SER A 8 9.61 -3.28 13.66
CA SER A 8 9.97 -2.49 12.48
C SER A 8 11.40 -1.97 12.63
N TYR A 9 12.16 -2.08 11.56
CA TYR A 9 13.56 -1.66 11.53
C TYR A 9 13.86 -0.83 10.29
N THR A 10 14.39 0.36 10.51
CA THR A 10 14.87 1.27 9.46
C THR A 10 16.37 1.50 9.64
N PRO A 11 17.23 0.94 8.76
CA PRO A 11 18.67 1.15 8.87
C PRO A 11 19.06 2.62 8.69
N ARG A 12 20.09 3.05 9.41
CA ARG A 12 20.74 4.37 9.25
C ARG A 12 19.75 5.53 9.10
N GLN A 13 18.77 5.61 9.99
CA GLN A 13 17.81 6.70 10.02
C GLN A 13 18.47 7.98 10.49
N TYR A 14 18.36 9.04 9.68
CA TYR A 14 18.82 10.37 10.07
C TYR A 14 17.86 10.96 11.10
N TYR A 15 18.42 11.71 12.04
CA TYR A 15 17.66 12.41 13.05
C TYR A 15 18.30 13.77 13.35
N TRP A 16 17.51 14.67 13.88
CA TRP A 16 18.00 15.89 14.49
C TRP A 16 17.63 15.90 15.97
N MET A 17 18.29 16.75 16.74
CA MET A 17 18.03 16.90 18.16
C MET A 17 17.24 18.19 18.40
N ASP A 18 16.06 18.06 18.99
CA ASP A 18 15.30 19.19 19.54
C ASP A 18 15.39 19.13 21.06
N GLY A 19 16.34 19.88 21.62
CA GLY A 19 16.70 19.76 23.01
C GLY A 19 17.19 18.34 23.36
N TYR A 20 16.45 17.64 24.19
CA TYR A 20 16.74 16.24 24.58
C TYR A 20 16.00 15.20 23.77
N ARG A 21 15.13 15.61 22.83
CA ARG A 21 14.32 14.71 22.03
C ARG A 21 14.95 14.47 20.66
N LYS A 22 14.97 13.21 20.22
CA LYS A 22 15.35 12.83 18.85
C LYS A 22 14.12 12.90 17.97
N GLU A 23 14.23 13.69 16.91
CA GLU A 23 13.24 13.74 15.82
C GLU A 23 13.81 13.01 14.60
N TYR A 24 13.22 11.88 14.25
CA TYR A 24 13.65 11.09 13.10
C TYR A 24 13.14 11.69 11.81
N LEU A 25 14.03 11.85 10.83
CA LEU A 25 13.74 12.51 9.56
C LEU A 25 13.47 11.48 8.45
N TYR A 26 14.52 10.98 7.85
CA TYR A 26 14.43 10.06 6.71
C TYR A 26 15.56 9.03 6.74
N SER A 27 15.44 8.01 5.90
CA SER A 27 16.49 7.05 5.63
C SER A 27 16.60 6.79 4.13
N TYR A 28 17.83 6.55 3.65
CA TYR A 28 18.08 6.07 2.29
C TYR A 28 17.91 4.55 2.15
N TYR A 29 17.53 3.87 3.22
CA TYR A 29 17.34 2.43 3.24
C TYR A 29 15.85 2.11 3.44
N PRO A 30 15.40 0.93 2.98
CA PRO A 30 14.03 0.50 3.20
C PRO A 30 13.75 0.26 4.69
N THR A 31 12.52 0.46 5.07
CA THR A 31 11.98 -0.01 6.33
C THR A 31 11.48 -1.43 6.15
N ILE A 32 11.87 -2.31 7.04
CA ILE A 32 11.47 -3.71 7.07
C ILE A 32 10.66 -3.93 8.34
N SER A 33 9.48 -4.52 8.23
CA SER A 33 8.63 -4.84 9.36
C SER A 33 8.20 -6.29 9.32
N VAL A 34 8.07 -6.88 10.49
CA VAL A 34 7.53 -8.23 10.66
C VAL A 34 6.51 -8.20 11.79
N GLU A 35 5.34 -8.75 11.55
CA GLU A 35 4.25 -8.84 12.50
C GLU A 35 3.83 -10.28 12.70
N PHE A 36 3.63 -10.66 13.95
CA PHE A 36 3.06 -11.94 14.35
C PHE A 36 1.78 -11.71 15.15
N ALA A 37 0.69 -12.32 14.73
CA ALA A 37 -0.59 -12.32 15.42
C ALA A 37 -0.99 -13.75 15.76
N ARG A 38 -1.55 -13.97 16.96
CA ARG A 38 -2.07 -15.27 17.40
C ARG A 38 -3.44 -15.11 18.01
N ALA A 39 -4.46 -15.67 17.37
CA ALA A 39 -5.78 -15.79 17.98
C ALA A 39 -5.78 -16.98 18.95
N ILE A 40 -6.23 -16.72 20.19
CA ILE A 40 -6.25 -17.71 21.27
C ILE A 40 -7.71 -18.02 21.62
N PRO A 41 -8.19 -19.25 21.38
CA PRO A 41 -9.53 -19.64 21.74
C PRO A 41 -9.73 -19.67 23.27
N GLY A 42 -10.92 -19.36 23.72
CA GLY A 42 -11.31 -19.41 25.13
C GLY A 42 -10.94 -18.18 25.97
N VAL A 43 -10.08 -17.29 25.49
CA VAL A 43 -9.73 -16.06 26.19
C VAL A 43 -10.70 -14.95 25.80
N GLY A 44 -11.39 -14.34 26.79
CA GLY A 44 -12.34 -13.23 26.54
C GLY A 44 -13.51 -13.61 25.63
N LYS A 45 -14.01 -14.84 25.68
CA LYS A 45 -15.05 -15.40 24.80
C LYS A 45 -14.62 -15.48 23.32
N SER A 46 -13.32 -15.46 23.02
CA SER A 46 -12.80 -15.64 21.68
C SER A 46 -12.94 -17.09 21.25
N SER A 47 -13.38 -17.31 20.02
CA SER A 47 -13.45 -18.64 19.38
C SER A 47 -12.51 -18.73 18.15
N GLY A 48 -11.74 -17.67 17.85
CA GLY A 48 -10.73 -17.71 16.81
C GLY A 48 -9.54 -18.57 17.19
N ASP A 49 -9.07 -19.41 16.28
CA ASP A 49 -7.86 -20.24 16.43
C ASP A 49 -7.06 -20.20 15.12
N TYR A 50 -6.13 -19.27 15.05
CA TYR A 50 -5.19 -19.12 13.93
C TYR A 50 -3.93 -18.38 14.37
N GLY A 51 -2.86 -18.54 13.64
CA GLY A 51 -1.69 -17.68 13.66
C GLY A 51 -1.56 -16.91 12.35
N ARG A 52 -0.97 -15.72 12.37
CA ARG A 52 -0.65 -14.95 11.17
C ARG A 52 0.75 -14.38 11.30
N ILE A 53 1.55 -14.56 10.26
CA ILE A 53 2.84 -13.90 10.11
C ILE A 53 2.75 -13.02 8.87
N GLU A 54 3.06 -11.75 9.01
CA GLU A 54 3.15 -10.80 7.92
C GLU A 54 4.52 -10.14 7.93
N ALA A 55 5.08 -9.93 6.75
CA ALA A 55 6.32 -9.18 6.58
C ALA A 55 6.12 -8.15 5.48
N ASP A 56 6.68 -6.97 5.66
CA ASP A 56 6.66 -5.91 4.66
C ASP A 56 8.02 -5.22 4.52
N ILE A 57 8.24 -4.68 3.34
CA ILE A 57 9.36 -3.81 3.04
C ILE A 57 8.85 -2.63 2.21
N HIS A 58 9.14 -1.42 2.66
CA HIS A 58 8.75 -0.22 1.95
C HIS A 58 9.84 0.85 1.99
N GLN A 59 9.85 1.69 0.96
CA GLN A 59 10.75 2.82 0.87
C GLN A 59 10.19 3.90 -0.04
N SER A 60 10.53 5.15 0.26
CA SER A 60 10.36 6.31 -0.60
C SER A 60 11.74 6.81 -1.06
N ILE A 61 11.98 6.75 -2.35
CA ILE A 61 13.24 7.15 -2.96
C ILE A 61 13.04 8.48 -3.69
N ALA A 62 13.75 9.52 -3.25
CA ALA A 62 13.79 10.78 -3.97
C ALA A 62 14.75 10.64 -5.19
N LEU A 63 14.21 10.77 -6.40
CA LEU A 63 14.97 10.69 -7.66
C LEU A 63 15.35 12.08 -8.19
N GLY A 64 15.28 13.10 -7.33
CA GLY A 64 15.58 14.50 -7.63
C GLY A 64 14.66 15.44 -6.86
N LEU A 65 14.61 16.72 -7.24
CA LEU A 65 13.86 17.75 -6.52
C LEU A 65 12.34 17.51 -6.52
N SER A 66 11.81 16.91 -7.59
CA SER A 66 10.36 16.79 -7.77
C SER A 66 9.92 15.39 -8.23
N ARG A 67 10.81 14.40 -8.13
CA ARG A 67 10.52 13.02 -8.54
C ARG A 67 10.68 12.10 -7.36
N LYS A 68 9.71 11.20 -7.18
CA LYS A 68 9.73 10.19 -6.12
C LYS A 68 9.33 8.83 -6.67
N LEU A 69 9.96 7.80 -6.16
CA LEU A 69 9.57 6.42 -6.36
C LEU A 69 9.25 5.81 -5.00
N ASN A 70 8.01 5.45 -4.80
CA ASN A 70 7.58 4.73 -3.61
C ASN A 70 7.34 3.27 -3.99
N TYR A 71 7.82 2.35 -3.19
CA TYR A 71 7.47 0.95 -3.34
C TYR A 71 7.14 0.32 -1.98
N HIS A 72 6.25 -0.64 -2.02
CA HIS A 72 5.84 -1.45 -0.89
C HIS A 72 5.63 -2.89 -1.36
N ILE A 73 6.30 -3.83 -0.73
CA ILE A 73 6.15 -5.26 -0.98
C ILE A 73 5.82 -5.90 0.35
N SER A 74 4.74 -6.64 0.40
CA SER A 74 4.35 -7.35 1.61
C SER A 74 3.84 -8.75 1.30
N GLY A 75 3.95 -9.63 2.28
CA GLY A 75 3.44 -10.96 2.19
C GLY A 75 3.04 -11.49 3.56
N GLY A 76 2.11 -12.43 3.56
CA GLY A 76 1.61 -13.03 4.78
C GLY A 76 1.22 -14.48 4.61
N ILE A 77 1.24 -15.17 5.73
CA ILE A 77 0.86 -16.58 5.85
C ILE A 77 -0.01 -16.79 7.08
N TYR A 78 -1.10 -17.51 6.91
CA TYR A 78 -1.93 -17.96 8.02
C TYR A 78 -1.49 -19.36 8.45
N LEU A 79 -1.25 -19.52 9.73
CA LEU A 79 -0.82 -20.76 10.37
C LEU A 79 -2.01 -21.38 11.09
N ASN A 80 -2.26 -22.66 10.87
CA ASN A 80 -3.34 -23.42 11.53
C ASN A 80 -4.71 -22.71 11.50
N PRO A 81 -5.26 -22.35 10.36
CA PRO A 81 -6.49 -21.59 10.26
C PRO A 81 -7.72 -22.46 10.56
N LYS A 82 -7.91 -22.88 11.81
CA LYS A 82 -9.06 -23.72 12.20
C LYS A 82 -10.35 -22.90 12.32
N SER A 83 -10.26 -21.68 12.80
CA SER A 83 -11.39 -20.77 12.96
C SER A 83 -10.92 -19.35 12.77
N ILE A 84 -11.24 -18.75 11.61
CA ILE A 84 -10.94 -17.36 11.27
C ILE A 84 -12.25 -16.64 11.02
N TYR A 85 -12.40 -15.44 11.60
CA TYR A 85 -13.54 -14.59 11.36
C TYR A 85 -13.27 -13.59 10.24
N PHE A 86 -14.34 -13.09 9.61
CA PHE A 86 -14.23 -12.11 8.52
C PHE A 86 -13.48 -10.84 8.94
N ALA A 87 -13.51 -10.47 10.21
CA ALA A 87 -12.77 -9.33 10.74
C ALA A 87 -11.25 -9.52 10.71
N ASP A 88 -10.81 -10.78 10.73
CA ASP A 88 -9.39 -11.16 10.75
C ASP A 88 -8.82 -11.44 9.34
N PHE A 89 -9.66 -11.37 8.31
CA PHE A 89 -9.24 -11.55 6.92
C PHE A 89 -8.38 -10.40 6.44
N ARG A 90 -7.40 -10.69 5.61
CA ARG A 90 -6.63 -9.67 4.90
C ARG A 90 -7.43 -9.15 3.71
N TYR A 91 -7.78 -7.86 3.73
CA TYR A 91 -8.47 -7.17 2.65
C TYR A 91 -7.50 -6.33 1.84
N PHE A 92 -7.40 -6.60 0.55
CA PHE A 92 -6.42 -5.97 -0.33
C PHE A 92 -6.86 -4.61 -0.89
N SER A 93 -8.15 -4.29 -0.80
CA SER A 93 -8.70 -2.99 -1.21
C SER A 93 -8.68 -1.94 -0.10
N ARG A 94 -8.16 -2.26 1.08
CA ARG A 94 -8.07 -1.37 2.23
C ARG A 94 -6.63 -1.18 2.64
N ARG A 95 -6.26 0.05 2.97
CA ARG A 95 -4.98 0.33 3.60
C ARG A 95 -4.93 -0.37 4.96
N GLN A 96 -3.86 -1.08 5.19
CA GLN A 96 -3.51 -1.62 6.49
C GLN A 96 -2.12 -1.11 6.81
N PHE A 97 -1.96 -0.67 8.05
CA PHE A 97 -0.82 0.00 8.65
C PHE A 97 0.58 -0.48 8.27
N PRO A 98 1.59 0.39 8.49
CA PRO A 98 1.60 1.85 8.65
C PRO A 98 2.12 2.54 7.39
N GLU A 99 1.28 2.79 6.42
CA GLU A 99 1.73 3.33 5.14
C GLU A 99 1.56 4.83 5.11
N SER A 100 2.65 5.55 5.20
CA SER A 100 2.74 6.97 4.88
C SER A 100 3.03 7.18 3.39
N TRP A 101 2.17 6.67 2.51
CA TRP A 101 2.17 7.13 1.13
C TRP A 101 1.54 8.52 1.13
N GLY A 102 2.22 9.50 0.61
CA GLY A 102 1.70 10.88 0.54
C GLY A 102 0.59 11.06 -0.50
N ASP A 103 -0.29 10.06 -0.67
CA ASP A 103 -1.29 10.01 -1.72
C ASP A 103 -2.43 9.04 -1.34
N GLU A 104 -3.66 9.33 -1.71
CA GLU A 104 -4.85 8.59 -1.33
C GLU A 104 -5.03 7.27 -2.10
N PHE A 105 -4.39 7.10 -3.25
CA PHE A 105 -4.61 5.99 -4.16
C PHE A 105 -3.51 4.94 -4.14
N GLY A 106 -2.32 5.28 -3.66
CA GLY A 106 -1.20 4.35 -3.59
C GLY A 106 -1.34 3.31 -2.48
N GLY A 107 -0.62 2.19 -2.60
CA GLY A 107 -0.54 1.15 -1.56
C GLY A 107 -1.79 0.28 -1.40
N VAL A 108 -2.79 0.41 -2.28
CA VAL A 108 -4.02 -0.38 -2.27
C VAL A 108 -4.42 -0.80 -3.68
N PHE A 109 -5.27 -1.83 -3.77
CA PHE A 109 -5.91 -2.20 -5.03
C PHE A 109 -7.21 -1.41 -5.18
N ASN A 110 -7.27 -0.57 -6.22
CA ASN A 110 -8.36 0.37 -6.45
C ASN A 110 -9.52 -0.23 -7.26
N GLN A 111 -9.26 -1.27 -8.06
CA GLN A 111 -10.22 -1.93 -8.92
C GLN A 111 -10.60 -3.33 -8.44
N LEU A 112 -9.86 -3.86 -7.47
CA LEU A 112 -10.21 -5.11 -6.84
C LEU A 112 -11.50 -4.94 -6.03
N ARG A 113 -12.46 -5.83 -6.20
CA ARG A 113 -13.74 -5.76 -5.49
C ARG A 113 -13.50 -5.77 -3.98
N SER A 114 -14.27 -4.97 -3.24
CA SER A 114 -14.05 -4.74 -1.80
C SER A 114 -14.17 -5.99 -0.93
N PHE A 115 -14.85 -7.03 -1.41
CA PHE A 115 -14.97 -8.31 -0.73
C PHE A 115 -13.86 -9.33 -1.07
N TRP A 116 -12.90 -8.97 -1.96
CA TRP A 116 -11.72 -9.79 -2.15
C TRP A 116 -10.83 -9.76 -0.90
N PHE A 117 -10.55 -10.93 -0.39
CA PHE A 117 -9.78 -11.13 0.83
C PHE A 117 -9.02 -12.46 0.80
N ASN A 118 -8.00 -12.56 1.65
CA ASN A 118 -7.32 -13.79 1.94
C ASN A 118 -7.71 -14.29 3.34
N ALA A 119 -8.43 -15.40 3.40
CA ALA A 119 -9.03 -15.91 4.63
C ALA A 119 -8.13 -16.88 5.40
N SER A 120 -7.37 -17.72 4.72
CA SER A 120 -6.80 -18.91 5.36
C SER A 120 -5.51 -19.40 4.75
N ASP A 121 -4.86 -18.62 3.94
CA ASP A 121 -3.70 -19.08 3.19
C ASP A 121 -2.61 -18.00 3.15
N LYS A 122 -1.84 -17.98 2.12
CA LYS A 122 -0.71 -17.08 1.91
C LYS A 122 -0.99 -16.08 0.81
N TYR A 123 -0.34 -14.94 0.88
CA TYR A 123 -0.39 -13.92 -0.17
C TYR A 123 0.94 -13.20 -0.31
N VAL A 124 1.15 -12.61 -1.46
CA VAL A 124 2.20 -11.63 -1.73
C VAL A 124 1.60 -10.49 -2.52
N GLN A 125 1.88 -9.27 -2.11
CA GLN A 125 1.47 -8.08 -2.85
C GLN A 125 2.63 -7.12 -3.00
N GLY A 126 2.60 -6.36 -4.08
CA GLY A 126 3.58 -5.31 -4.35
C GLY A 126 2.90 -4.10 -4.96
N HIS A 127 3.32 -2.92 -4.53
CA HIS A 127 2.84 -1.65 -5.03
C HIS A 127 4.03 -0.77 -5.38
N ILE A 128 3.97 -0.12 -6.52
CA ILE A 128 4.96 0.85 -6.97
C ILE A 128 4.21 2.10 -7.39
N MET A 129 4.67 3.25 -6.95
CA MET A 129 4.18 4.55 -7.37
C MET A 129 5.35 5.43 -7.78
N TYR A 130 5.33 5.90 -9.01
CA TYR A 130 6.27 6.89 -9.51
C TYR A 130 5.57 8.24 -9.65
N GLU A 131 6.10 9.23 -8.97
CA GLU A 131 5.61 10.60 -8.99
C GLU A 131 6.61 11.51 -9.69
N SER A 132 6.10 12.35 -10.60
CA SER A 132 6.88 13.34 -11.34
C SER A 132 5.99 14.51 -11.75
N PRO A 133 6.48 15.74 -11.76
CA PRO A 133 5.68 16.88 -12.22
C PRO A 133 5.34 16.81 -13.71
N PHE A 134 6.05 15.99 -14.49
CA PHE A 134 5.90 15.90 -15.93
C PHE A 134 6.13 14.46 -16.41
N ILE A 135 5.06 13.71 -16.63
CA ILE A 135 5.11 12.38 -17.27
C ILE A 135 4.49 12.48 -18.68
N LEU A 136 3.20 12.77 -18.76
CA LEU A 136 2.46 12.92 -20.02
C LEU A 136 2.20 14.38 -20.38
N SER A 137 2.16 15.28 -19.44
CA SER A 137 1.92 16.72 -19.69
C SER A 137 2.99 17.36 -20.56
N GLN A 138 4.19 16.79 -20.62
CA GLN A 138 5.21 17.20 -21.60
C GLN A 138 4.74 17.03 -23.05
N LEU A 139 3.86 16.09 -23.33
CA LEU A 139 3.31 15.86 -24.68
C LEU A 139 2.27 16.92 -25.06
N PHE A 140 1.63 17.57 -24.09
CA PHE A 140 0.57 18.55 -24.28
C PHE A 140 1.01 20.00 -24.02
N LYS A 141 2.05 20.40 -24.65
CA LYS A 141 2.96 21.56 -24.44
C LYS A 141 2.39 22.94 -24.10
N LYS A 142 1.13 23.25 -23.86
CA LYS A 142 0.79 24.69 -23.73
C LYS A 142 -0.24 25.17 -22.70
N LYS A 143 -1.14 24.36 -22.18
CA LYS A 143 -2.21 24.93 -21.30
C LYS A 143 -2.45 24.22 -19.97
N THR A 144 -2.09 22.99 -19.81
CA THR A 144 -2.49 22.17 -18.66
C THR A 144 -1.50 22.23 -17.49
N SER A 145 -0.24 22.54 -17.76
CA SER A 145 0.87 22.54 -16.80
C SER A 145 0.71 23.54 -15.62
N LYS A 146 -0.18 24.53 -15.77
CA LYS A 146 -0.35 25.58 -14.74
C LYS A 146 -1.15 25.10 -13.52
N TYR A 147 -1.94 24.05 -13.66
CA TYR A 147 -2.84 23.53 -12.62
C TYR A 147 -2.47 22.14 -12.10
N ILE A 148 -1.63 21.42 -12.82
CA ILE A 148 -1.17 20.06 -12.44
C ILE A 148 0.23 20.21 -11.85
N LEU A 149 0.35 19.91 -10.54
CA LEU A 149 1.63 19.97 -9.84
C LEU A 149 2.36 18.62 -9.83
N SER A 150 1.64 17.51 -9.88
CA SER A 150 2.24 16.18 -9.94
C SER A 150 1.41 15.23 -10.80
N GLU A 151 2.11 14.37 -11.48
CA GLU A 151 1.57 13.21 -12.19
C GLU A 151 2.12 11.95 -11.53
N ARG A 152 1.28 10.92 -11.42
CA ARG A 152 1.60 9.69 -10.72
C ARG A 152 1.28 8.50 -11.59
N PHE A 153 2.20 7.57 -11.65
CA PHE A 153 2.01 6.27 -12.28
C PHE A 153 2.00 5.20 -11.21
N TYR A 154 0.97 4.35 -11.22
CA TYR A 154 0.75 3.29 -10.25
C TYR A 154 0.88 1.94 -10.91
N PHE A 155 1.55 1.02 -10.23
CA PHE A 155 1.61 -0.38 -10.60
C PHE A 155 1.43 -1.21 -9.33
N SER A 156 0.48 -2.13 -9.35
CA SER A 156 0.19 -3.00 -8.22
C SER A 156 0.02 -4.44 -8.69
N GLN A 157 0.61 -5.37 -7.95
CA GLN A 157 0.56 -6.81 -8.24
C GLN A 157 0.13 -7.57 -7.00
N LEU A 158 -0.85 -8.47 -7.15
CA LEU A 158 -1.31 -9.38 -6.11
C LEU A 158 -1.16 -10.82 -6.57
N TRP A 159 -0.67 -11.64 -5.67
CA TRP A 159 -0.67 -13.08 -5.79
C TRP A 159 -1.32 -13.73 -4.56
N THR A 160 -2.30 -14.59 -4.78
CA THR A 160 -2.86 -15.50 -3.79
C THR A 160 -3.08 -16.87 -4.45
N PRO A 161 -3.24 -17.98 -3.73
CA PRO A 161 -3.55 -19.28 -4.32
C PRO A 161 -4.81 -19.30 -5.19
N VAL A 162 -5.80 -18.46 -4.83
CA VAL A 162 -7.08 -18.36 -5.56
C VAL A 162 -6.99 -17.38 -6.71
N LEU A 163 -6.20 -16.29 -6.56
CA LEU A 163 -5.99 -15.25 -7.57
C LEU A 163 -4.49 -15.16 -7.89
N PRO A 164 -3.98 -16.03 -8.77
CA PRO A 164 -2.54 -16.21 -8.92
C PRO A 164 -1.79 -15.08 -9.63
N SER A 165 -2.47 -14.14 -10.25
CA SER A 165 -1.81 -13.02 -10.93
C SER A 165 -2.81 -11.90 -11.21
N TYR A 166 -3.09 -11.08 -10.21
CA TYR A 166 -3.88 -9.87 -10.39
C TYR A 166 -2.96 -8.65 -10.47
N THR A 167 -3.15 -7.83 -11.49
CA THR A 167 -2.34 -6.65 -11.76
C THR A 167 -3.24 -5.44 -11.91
N GLU A 168 -2.87 -4.34 -11.30
CA GLU A 168 -3.46 -3.03 -11.56
C GLU A 168 -2.42 -2.05 -12.08
N VAL A 169 -2.80 -1.29 -13.09
CA VAL A 169 -2.03 -0.17 -13.61
C VAL A 169 -2.89 1.07 -13.51
N GLY A 170 -2.31 2.16 -13.02
CA GLY A 170 -3.01 3.41 -12.87
C GLY A 170 -2.18 4.61 -13.30
N TYR A 171 -2.87 5.64 -13.72
CA TYR A 171 -2.30 6.96 -13.99
C TYR A 171 -3.17 8.02 -13.33
N GLY A 172 -2.53 8.90 -12.57
CA GLY A 172 -3.19 9.98 -11.87
C GLY A 172 -2.47 11.31 -12.05
N PHE A 173 -3.21 12.35 -11.83
CA PHE A 173 -2.68 13.71 -11.78
C PHE A 173 -3.46 14.55 -10.76
N GLY A 174 -2.81 15.54 -10.22
CA GLY A 174 -3.45 16.40 -9.24
C GLY A 174 -2.57 17.48 -8.67
N ASN A 175 -3.11 18.12 -7.68
CA ASN A 175 -2.45 19.12 -6.84
C ASN A 175 -2.86 18.90 -5.38
N HIS A 176 -2.57 19.84 -4.47
CA HIS A 176 -2.96 19.74 -3.04
C HIS A 176 -4.47 19.78 -2.81
N ILE A 177 -5.28 20.22 -3.78
CA ILE A 177 -6.73 20.42 -3.60
C ILE A 177 -7.48 19.21 -4.17
N PHE A 178 -7.04 18.70 -5.30
CA PHE A 178 -7.70 17.59 -5.96
C PHE A 178 -6.72 16.57 -6.53
N ASN A 179 -7.12 15.32 -6.51
CA ASN A 179 -6.42 14.22 -7.15
C ASN A 179 -7.41 13.40 -7.98
N VAL A 180 -7.02 13.09 -9.20
CA VAL A 180 -7.82 12.26 -10.13
C VAL A 180 -6.92 11.17 -10.66
N ALA A 181 -7.40 9.92 -10.62
CA ALA A 181 -6.67 8.79 -11.16
C ALA A 181 -7.58 7.81 -11.89
N ALA A 182 -7.08 7.23 -12.96
CA ALA A 182 -7.68 6.14 -13.70
C ALA A 182 -6.90 4.86 -13.43
N PHE A 183 -7.59 3.76 -13.17
CA PHE A 183 -7.01 2.45 -12.90
C PHE A 183 -7.61 1.40 -13.81
N ALA A 184 -6.79 0.50 -14.33
CA ALA A 184 -7.20 -0.67 -15.08
C ALA A 184 -6.73 -1.95 -14.36
N GLY A 185 -7.65 -2.87 -14.15
CA GLY A 185 -7.40 -4.15 -13.50
C GLY A 185 -7.30 -5.29 -14.52
N PHE A 186 -6.37 -6.20 -14.29
CA PHE A 186 -6.08 -7.36 -15.12
C PHE A 186 -5.96 -8.62 -14.27
N ASP A 187 -6.65 -9.69 -14.65
CA ASP A 187 -6.43 -11.02 -14.11
C ASP A 187 -5.71 -11.88 -15.15
N ARG A 188 -4.52 -12.39 -14.80
CA ARG A 188 -3.66 -13.16 -15.72
C ARG A 188 -3.47 -12.44 -17.07
N TRP A 189 -3.22 -11.12 -17.01
CA TRP A 189 -3.08 -10.21 -18.16
C TRP A 189 -4.33 -10.06 -19.02
N LYS A 190 -5.48 -10.60 -18.61
CA LYS A 190 -6.77 -10.35 -19.25
C LYS A 190 -7.42 -9.16 -18.58
N TYR A 191 -7.81 -8.17 -19.40
CA TYR A 191 -8.54 -6.99 -18.94
C TYR A 191 -9.82 -7.41 -18.20
N GLN A 192 -10.05 -6.82 -17.04
CA GLN A 192 -11.22 -7.07 -16.20
C GLN A 192 -12.12 -5.83 -16.12
N ASN A 193 -11.55 -4.72 -15.72
CA ASN A 193 -12.30 -3.50 -15.44
C ASN A 193 -11.41 -2.26 -15.53
N ILE A 194 -12.06 -1.11 -15.65
CA ILE A 194 -11.46 0.21 -15.54
C ILE A 194 -12.30 1.07 -14.60
N GLY A 195 -11.69 1.94 -13.85
CA GLY A 195 -12.40 2.88 -12.99
C GLY A 195 -11.63 4.15 -12.77
N LEU A 196 -12.38 5.17 -12.38
CA LEU A 196 -11.86 6.49 -12.03
C LEU A 196 -12.00 6.71 -10.53
N LYS A 197 -11.00 7.34 -9.95
CA LYS A 197 -10.98 7.76 -8.55
C LYS A 197 -10.78 9.27 -8.48
N PHE A 198 -11.50 9.88 -7.56
CA PHE A 198 -11.40 11.31 -7.27
C PHE A 198 -11.20 11.48 -5.78
N ALA A 199 -10.30 12.35 -5.39
CA ALA A 199 -10.13 12.81 -4.02
C ALA A 199 -10.05 14.32 -3.99
N PHE A 200 -10.70 14.92 -2.99
CA PHE A 200 -10.67 16.34 -2.73
C PHE A 200 -10.32 16.56 -1.27
N GLU A 201 -9.31 17.37 -0.99
CA GLU A 201 -9.05 17.90 0.36
C GLU A 201 -9.86 19.19 0.54
N LEU A 202 -10.77 19.14 1.49
CA LEU A 202 -11.50 20.33 1.97
C LEU A 202 -10.78 20.81 3.24
N PHE A 203 -10.27 22.03 3.17
CA PHE A 203 -9.67 22.72 4.31
C PHE A 203 -10.74 23.35 5.21
#